data_05e13b77f20ac4ef25a9d179e06a90af
#
_entry.id   05e13b77f20ac4ef25a9d179e06a90af
#
_cell.length_a   1.000
_cell.length_b   1.000
_cell.length_c   1.000
_cell.angle_alpha   90.00
_cell.angle_beta   90.00
_cell.angle_gamma   90.00
#
_symmetry.space_group_name_H-M   'P 1'
#
loop_
_entity.id
_entity.type
_entity.pdbx_description
1 polymer ?
#
loop_
_entity_poly.entity_id
_entity_poly.type
_entity_poly.pdbx_seq_one_letter_code
_entity_poly.pdbx_strand_id
1 'polypeptide(L)'
;MPDNLEHLIHDWNVDGEQANRPSRRIEFDDETLRDGLQSPSVTDPSIEDKLRILHYMHAIGIDNADIGLPGAGPHVQKTVERLAREIVEQKLSVYPSAAGRTHENDIRPIIDISQRVGIAIEADLFIGSSPIRQFAEEWDLDWIIEQSAKAVRFAVSNGIPVMYVTEDTTRAKPEDIEKLYTAAIDAGAARICIADTVGHATPWGARNVVRFVRALVDRINPEVKVDWHGHEDRGMGVINCIAAIEAGADRVHGSAAGIGERVGNTPMDILMVNLKLMGWIDNDLTALPDYVKHVSRVTNVPLDDRYPVFGRDAFRTGTGVHAAAIIKARKKGSDWLADRVYSGVPAGMFGLQQIIEVGPMCGLSNVIYWLDAHGYPQEESLATEIFQLAKSATRVLTDEELHNCVQKWQETTQHSALSTQN
;
A
#
# COMPACT_ATOMS: atom_id res chain seq x y z
N MET A 1 23.01 -4.48 -26.70
CA MET A 1 21.81 -5.10 -26.10
C MET A 1 22.19 -5.40 -24.66
N PRO A 2 21.42 -5.03 -23.65
CA PRO A 2 21.74 -5.52 -22.32
C PRO A 2 21.58 -7.04 -22.36
N ASP A 3 22.66 -7.74 -21.98
CA ASP A 3 22.62 -9.18 -21.82
C ASP A 3 21.49 -9.50 -20.83
N ASN A 4 20.61 -10.42 -21.21
CA ASN A 4 19.58 -10.90 -20.29
C ASN A 4 20.29 -11.62 -19.13
N LEU A 5 20.41 -10.93 -17.99
CA LEU A 5 21.11 -11.41 -16.79
C LEU A 5 20.18 -12.17 -15.83
N GLU A 6 18.91 -12.37 -16.16
CA GLU A 6 17.93 -13.08 -15.30
C GLU A 6 18.37 -14.48 -14.95
N HIS A 7 19.09 -15.16 -15.84
CA HIS A 7 19.67 -16.50 -15.60
C HIS A 7 20.67 -16.56 -14.45
N LEU A 8 21.17 -15.42 -13.95
CA LEU A 8 22.06 -15.36 -12.78
C LEU A 8 21.35 -15.55 -11.45
N ILE A 9 20.01 -15.50 -11.45
CA ILE A 9 19.19 -15.72 -10.25
C ILE A 9 18.43 -17.02 -10.46
N HIS A 10 18.68 -18.01 -9.61
CA HIS A 10 17.78 -19.16 -9.49
C HIS A 10 16.63 -18.76 -8.57
N ASP A 11 15.42 -18.72 -9.11
CA ASP A 11 14.23 -18.25 -8.38
C ASP A 11 13.45 -19.43 -7.80
N TRP A 12 13.65 -19.71 -6.53
CA TRP A 12 12.92 -20.74 -5.80
C TRP A 12 11.42 -20.45 -5.69
N ASN A 13 10.97 -19.21 -5.94
CA ASN A 13 9.53 -18.87 -5.90
C ASN A 13 8.75 -19.47 -7.07
N VAL A 14 9.46 -19.84 -8.15
CA VAL A 14 8.85 -20.45 -9.34
C VAL A 14 9.30 -21.90 -9.56
N ASP A 15 10.10 -22.46 -8.64
CA ASP A 15 10.55 -23.85 -8.67
C ASP A 15 9.67 -24.75 -7.80
N GLY A 16 9.10 -25.79 -8.37
CA GLY A 16 8.20 -26.71 -7.68
C GLY A 16 6.76 -26.22 -7.56
N GLU A 17 6.21 -26.25 -6.35
CA GLU A 17 4.83 -25.79 -6.08
C GLU A 17 4.80 -24.26 -6.04
N GLN A 18 4.05 -23.66 -6.94
CA GLN A 18 3.95 -22.21 -7.09
C GLN A 18 2.62 -21.69 -6.57
N ALA A 19 2.61 -20.41 -6.16
CA ALA A 19 1.38 -19.68 -5.96
C ALA A 19 0.58 -19.62 -7.28
N ASN A 20 -0.71 -19.91 -7.21
CA ASN A 20 -1.57 -19.90 -8.40
C ASN A 20 -1.81 -18.44 -8.84
N ARG A 21 -1.17 -18.04 -9.94
CA ARG A 21 -1.48 -16.75 -10.57
C ARG A 21 -2.98 -16.71 -10.89
N PRO A 22 -3.70 -15.67 -10.44
CA PRO A 22 -5.12 -15.56 -10.70
C PRO A 22 -5.37 -15.44 -12.21
N SER A 23 -6.40 -16.11 -12.71
CA SER A 23 -6.85 -15.97 -14.11
C SER A 23 -7.66 -14.69 -14.33
N ARG A 24 -8.11 -14.04 -13.24
CA ARG A 24 -8.88 -12.82 -13.25
C ARG A 24 -7.96 -11.62 -13.04
N ARG A 25 -8.34 -10.45 -13.55
CA ARG A 25 -7.70 -9.19 -13.19
C ARG A 25 -7.92 -8.94 -11.70
N ILE A 26 -6.87 -8.57 -11.01
CA ILE A 26 -6.93 -8.12 -9.62
C ILE A 26 -7.35 -6.66 -9.62
N GLU A 27 -8.39 -6.33 -8.87
CA GLU A 27 -8.83 -4.96 -8.63
C GLU A 27 -8.34 -4.50 -7.24
N PHE A 28 -8.09 -3.21 -7.10
CA PHE A 28 -7.64 -2.58 -5.84
C PHE A 28 -8.66 -1.56 -5.37
N ASP A 29 -9.03 -1.66 -4.08
CA ASP A 29 -9.81 -0.66 -3.37
C ASP A 29 -8.94 0.04 -2.33
N ASP A 30 -8.74 1.33 -2.48
CA ASP A 30 -7.93 2.10 -1.56
C ASP A 30 -8.81 2.85 -0.56
N GLU A 31 -8.69 2.46 0.71
CA GLU A 31 -9.48 2.99 1.82
C GLU A 31 -8.75 4.07 2.64
N THR A 32 -7.66 4.63 2.11
CA THR A 32 -6.87 5.67 2.81
C THR A 32 -7.72 6.86 3.22
N LEU A 33 -8.71 7.27 2.39
CA LEU A 33 -9.55 8.43 2.62
C LEU A 33 -10.76 8.17 3.53
N ARG A 34 -11.00 6.91 3.91
CA ARG A 34 -12.08 6.54 4.84
C ARG A 34 -11.55 5.79 6.05
N ASP A 35 -11.27 4.49 5.95
CA ASP A 35 -10.80 3.67 7.07
C ASP A 35 -9.41 4.10 7.55
N GLY A 36 -8.55 4.45 6.61
CA GLY A 36 -7.24 5.02 6.91
C GLY A 36 -7.31 6.23 7.84
N LEU A 37 -8.30 7.10 7.67
CA LEU A 37 -8.49 8.30 8.50
C LEU A 37 -9.22 8.02 9.82
N GLN A 38 -9.68 6.80 10.08
CA GLN A 38 -10.32 6.42 11.35
C GLN A 38 -9.30 6.05 12.46
N SER A 39 -8.01 6.02 12.14
CA SER A 39 -6.96 5.79 13.11
C SER A 39 -6.90 6.91 14.17
N PRO A 40 -6.79 6.58 15.46
CA PRO A 40 -6.69 7.59 16.53
C PRO A 40 -5.47 8.51 16.43
N SER A 41 -4.42 8.08 15.72
CA SER A 41 -3.16 8.84 15.57
C SER A 41 -3.15 9.74 14.34
N VAL A 42 -4.15 9.65 13.47
CA VAL A 42 -4.22 10.39 12.20
C VAL A 42 -4.72 11.82 12.45
N THR A 43 -4.04 12.79 11.83
CA THR A 43 -4.57 14.12 11.62
C THR A 43 -5.37 14.12 10.32
N ASP A 44 -6.64 14.57 10.34
CA ASP A 44 -7.45 14.64 9.12
C ASP A 44 -6.86 15.65 8.12
N PRO A 45 -6.46 15.22 6.90
CA PRO A 45 -5.82 16.09 5.93
C PRO A 45 -6.75 17.19 5.38
N SER A 46 -6.14 18.27 4.87
CA SER A 46 -6.90 19.28 4.12
C SER A 46 -7.58 18.68 2.89
N ILE A 47 -8.59 19.36 2.37
CA ILE A 47 -9.25 18.88 1.15
C ILE A 47 -8.28 18.84 -0.04
N GLU A 48 -7.36 19.80 -0.13
CA GLU A 48 -6.32 19.86 -1.16
C GLU A 48 -5.39 18.65 -1.09
N ASP A 49 -5.02 18.24 0.13
CA ASP A 49 -4.19 17.05 0.33
C ASP A 49 -4.97 15.76 0.00
N LYS A 50 -6.25 15.66 0.36
CA LYS A 50 -7.13 14.55 -0.02
C LYS A 50 -7.29 14.42 -1.53
N LEU A 51 -7.44 15.54 -2.24
CA LEU A 51 -7.46 15.55 -3.71
C LEU A 51 -6.15 15.03 -4.29
N ARG A 52 -5.00 15.44 -3.70
CA ARG A 52 -3.69 14.95 -4.15
C ARG A 52 -3.53 13.44 -3.90
N ILE A 53 -4.02 12.92 -2.78
CA ILE A 53 -4.07 11.47 -2.51
C ILE A 53 -4.84 10.76 -3.62
N LEU A 54 -6.01 11.27 -4.01
CA LEU A 54 -6.83 10.70 -5.08
C LEU A 54 -6.09 10.68 -6.44
N HIS A 55 -5.33 11.74 -6.75
CA HIS A 55 -4.48 11.77 -7.95
C HIS A 55 -3.35 10.74 -7.91
N TYR A 56 -2.75 10.49 -6.75
CA TYR A 56 -1.78 9.41 -6.60
C TYR A 56 -2.43 8.03 -6.80
N MET A 57 -3.61 7.78 -6.24
CA MET A 57 -4.37 6.55 -6.47
C MET A 57 -4.59 6.30 -7.96
N HIS A 58 -5.00 7.34 -8.71
CA HIS A 58 -5.12 7.28 -10.16
C HIS A 58 -3.78 6.93 -10.83
N ALA A 59 -2.68 7.58 -10.44
CA ALA A 59 -1.36 7.39 -11.04
C ALA A 59 -0.79 5.98 -10.84
N ILE A 60 -1.05 5.35 -9.70
CA ILE A 60 -0.59 3.97 -9.40
C ILE A 60 -1.58 2.90 -9.88
N GLY A 61 -2.73 3.31 -10.45
CA GLY A 61 -3.70 2.40 -11.03
C GLY A 61 -4.61 1.69 -10.01
N ILE A 62 -5.02 2.40 -8.96
CA ILE A 62 -6.12 1.98 -8.08
C ILE A 62 -7.43 2.00 -8.87
N ASP A 63 -8.25 0.98 -8.70
CA ASP A 63 -9.52 0.81 -9.40
C ASP A 63 -10.67 1.52 -8.70
N ASN A 64 -10.70 1.44 -7.37
CA ASN A 64 -11.74 1.99 -6.52
C ASN A 64 -11.13 2.74 -5.33
N ALA A 65 -11.78 3.81 -4.91
CA ALA A 65 -11.41 4.52 -3.69
C ALA A 65 -12.64 4.70 -2.80
N ASP A 66 -12.55 4.24 -1.56
CA ASP A 66 -13.52 4.58 -0.52
C ASP A 66 -13.23 6.01 -0.04
N ILE A 67 -14.06 6.96 -0.51
CA ILE A 67 -13.85 8.39 -0.33
C ILE A 67 -14.52 8.97 0.92
N GLY A 68 -15.12 8.11 1.77
CA GLY A 68 -15.61 8.52 3.09
C GLY A 68 -16.88 7.85 3.54
N LEU A 69 -17.37 8.31 4.70
CA LEU A 69 -18.59 7.85 5.36
C LEU A 69 -19.60 9.02 5.47
N PRO A 70 -20.38 9.33 4.41
CA PRO A 70 -21.24 10.55 4.41
C PRO A 70 -22.32 10.55 5.48
N GLY A 71 -22.71 9.37 6.00
CA GLY A 71 -23.59 9.24 7.16
C GLY A 71 -23.06 9.86 8.45
N ALA A 72 -21.75 10.09 8.55
CA ALA A 72 -21.11 10.72 9.72
C ALA A 72 -21.44 12.22 9.86
N GLY A 73 -21.98 12.87 8.84
CA GLY A 73 -22.49 14.22 8.93
C GLY A 73 -22.12 15.17 7.80
N PRO A 74 -22.63 16.42 7.86
CA PRO A 74 -22.55 17.37 6.74
C PRO A 74 -21.12 17.73 6.32
N HIS A 75 -20.16 17.69 7.21
CA HIS A 75 -18.76 17.97 6.88
C HIS A 75 -18.20 16.89 5.96
N VAL A 76 -18.41 15.61 6.32
CA VAL A 76 -17.96 14.47 5.49
C VAL A 76 -18.71 14.46 4.15
N GLN A 77 -20.00 14.77 4.12
CA GLN A 77 -20.76 14.88 2.87
C GLN A 77 -20.14 15.87 1.89
N LYS A 78 -19.69 17.05 2.37
CA LYS A 78 -19.00 18.04 1.52
C LYS A 78 -17.67 17.53 1.00
N THR A 79 -16.93 16.81 1.83
CA THR A 79 -15.65 16.19 1.43
C THR A 79 -15.87 15.14 0.35
N VAL A 80 -16.80 14.21 0.57
CA VAL A 80 -17.15 13.15 -0.39
C VAL A 80 -17.64 13.77 -1.71
N GLU A 81 -18.51 14.78 -1.66
CA GLU A 81 -18.98 15.47 -2.87
C GLU A 81 -17.83 16.13 -3.63
N ARG A 82 -16.88 16.77 -2.92
CA ARG A 82 -15.73 17.42 -3.57
C ARG A 82 -14.79 16.39 -4.21
N LEU A 83 -14.53 15.26 -3.54
CA LEU A 83 -13.71 14.17 -4.09
C LEU A 83 -14.38 13.54 -5.31
N ALA A 84 -15.68 13.25 -5.24
CA ALA A 84 -16.43 12.70 -6.38
C ALA A 84 -16.44 13.66 -7.58
N ARG A 85 -16.57 14.98 -7.35
CA ARG A 85 -16.45 15.99 -8.41
C ARG A 85 -15.08 15.98 -9.06
N GLU A 86 -14.00 15.87 -8.29
CA GLU A 86 -12.63 15.77 -8.81
C GLU A 86 -12.47 14.59 -9.77
N ILE A 87 -13.00 13.42 -9.41
CA ILE A 87 -12.97 12.24 -10.27
C ILE A 87 -13.61 12.54 -11.63
N VAL A 88 -14.77 13.19 -11.63
CA VAL A 88 -15.51 13.52 -12.87
C VAL A 88 -14.80 14.61 -13.66
N GLU A 89 -14.44 15.72 -13.02
CA GLU A 89 -13.87 16.90 -13.67
C GLU A 89 -12.46 16.62 -14.26
N GLN A 90 -11.65 15.85 -13.53
CA GLN A 90 -10.30 15.49 -13.96
C GLN A 90 -10.25 14.17 -14.74
N LYS A 91 -11.40 13.48 -14.91
CA LYS A 91 -11.52 12.19 -15.61
C LYS A 91 -10.55 11.14 -15.06
N LEU A 92 -10.48 11.06 -13.73
CA LEU A 92 -9.65 10.05 -13.06
C LEU A 92 -10.22 8.65 -13.34
N SER A 93 -9.35 7.66 -13.49
CA SER A 93 -9.77 6.26 -13.71
C SER A 93 -10.23 5.54 -12.45
N VAL A 94 -10.15 6.20 -11.31
CA VAL A 94 -10.58 5.67 -10.02
C VAL A 94 -12.10 5.74 -9.92
N TYR A 95 -12.77 4.66 -9.54
CA TYR A 95 -14.20 4.64 -9.27
C TYR A 95 -14.46 5.00 -7.80
N PRO A 96 -15.44 5.86 -7.48
CA PRO A 96 -15.70 6.22 -6.09
C PRO A 96 -16.61 5.21 -5.39
N SER A 97 -16.29 4.86 -4.16
CA SER A 97 -17.20 4.24 -3.22
C SER A 97 -17.31 5.04 -1.93
N ALA A 98 -18.31 4.74 -1.13
CA ALA A 98 -18.52 5.37 0.16
C ALA A 98 -19.19 4.40 1.14
N ALA A 99 -18.64 4.32 2.35
CA ALA A 99 -19.14 3.47 3.40
C ALA A 99 -20.47 3.97 3.98
N GLY A 100 -21.32 3.04 4.40
CA GLY A 100 -22.56 3.31 5.10
C GLY A 100 -23.03 2.09 5.90
N ARG A 101 -23.64 2.33 7.06
CA ARG A 101 -24.34 1.26 7.77
C ARG A 101 -25.57 0.82 6.95
N THR A 102 -26.07 -0.37 7.21
CA THR A 102 -27.31 -0.88 6.60
C THR A 102 -28.55 -0.12 7.08
N HIS A 103 -28.54 1.21 6.95
CA HIS A 103 -29.59 2.12 7.39
C HIS A 103 -29.82 3.22 6.36
N GLU A 104 -31.10 3.53 6.05
CA GLU A 104 -31.47 4.54 5.04
C GLU A 104 -30.82 5.90 5.25
N ASN A 105 -30.66 6.35 6.51
CA ASN A 105 -30.05 7.64 6.82
C ASN A 105 -28.58 7.73 6.42
N ASP A 106 -27.87 6.60 6.35
CA ASP A 106 -26.46 6.56 5.91
C ASP A 106 -26.38 6.44 4.37
N ILE A 107 -27.37 5.76 3.75
CA ILE A 107 -27.42 5.53 2.30
C ILE A 107 -27.90 6.78 1.55
N ARG A 108 -28.88 7.50 2.11
CA ARG A 108 -29.48 8.67 1.46
C ARG A 108 -28.45 9.75 1.07
N PRO A 109 -27.49 10.13 1.92
CA PRO A 109 -26.43 11.05 1.52
C PRO A 109 -25.59 10.56 0.33
N ILE A 110 -25.35 9.25 0.21
CA ILE A 110 -24.61 8.66 -0.95
C ILE A 110 -25.43 8.87 -2.22
N ILE A 111 -26.73 8.57 -2.18
CA ILE A 111 -27.67 8.79 -3.29
C ILE A 111 -27.68 10.26 -3.71
N ASP A 112 -27.87 11.16 -2.74
CA ASP A 112 -28.00 12.60 -3.00
C ASP A 112 -26.72 13.18 -3.62
N ILE A 113 -25.53 12.76 -3.14
CA ILE A 113 -24.24 13.17 -3.69
C ILE A 113 -24.07 12.62 -5.10
N SER A 114 -24.34 11.32 -5.32
CA SER A 114 -24.27 10.69 -6.63
C SER A 114 -25.10 11.45 -7.68
N GLN A 115 -26.33 11.81 -7.32
CA GLN A 115 -27.22 12.57 -8.21
C GLN A 115 -26.72 13.99 -8.48
N ARG A 116 -26.19 14.70 -7.48
CA ARG A 116 -25.65 16.06 -7.66
C ARG A 116 -24.37 16.09 -8.49
N VAL A 117 -23.53 15.07 -8.36
CA VAL A 117 -22.25 14.98 -9.08
C VAL A 117 -22.42 14.36 -10.46
N GLY A 118 -23.42 13.51 -10.66
CA GLY A 118 -23.67 12.81 -11.92
C GLY A 118 -22.80 11.58 -12.12
N ILE A 119 -22.30 10.97 -11.03
CA ILE A 119 -21.60 9.68 -11.03
C ILE A 119 -22.22 8.78 -9.96
N ALA A 120 -22.45 7.51 -10.29
CA ALA A 120 -22.87 6.55 -9.28
C ALA A 120 -21.70 6.26 -8.32
N ILE A 121 -21.87 6.52 -7.03
CA ILE A 121 -20.91 6.17 -5.97
C ILE A 121 -21.33 4.81 -5.44
N GLU A 122 -20.45 3.79 -5.48
CA GLU A 122 -20.73 2.48 -4.89
C GLU A 122 -20.99 2.63 -3.39
N ALA A 123 -22.08 2.04 -2.90
CA ALA A 123 -22.40 2.07 -1.47
C ALA A 123 -21.84 0.82 -0.80
N ASP A 124 -20.85 1.01 0.09
CA ASP A 124 -20.21 -0.05 0.85
C ASP A 124 -20.98 -0.26 2.15
N LEU A 125 -22.03 -1.08 2.08
CA LEU A 125 -23.00 -1.24 3.16
C LEU A 125 -22.56 -2.32 4.14
N PHE A 126 -22.21 -1.92 5.36
CA PHE A 126 -21.63 -2.79 6.36
C PHE A 126 -22.54 -3.09 7.54
N ILE A 127 -22.43 -4.33 8.07
CA ILE A 127 -23.07 -4.80 9.30
C ILE A 127 -22.28 -5.93 9.93
N GLY A 128 -22.28 -6.04 11.27
CA GLY A 128 -21.60 -7.13 11.99
C GLY A 128 -22.26 -8.48 11.76
N SER A 129 -21.45 -9.52 11.52
CA SER A 129 -21.97 -10.87 11.19
C SER A 129 -21.59 -11.96 12.17
N SER A 130 -20.49 -11.81 12.91
CA SER A 130 -20.00 -12.85 13.80
C SER A 130 -20.89 -13.09 15.02
N PRO A 131 -20.95 -14.31 15.57
CA PRO A 131 -21.72 -14.60 16.79
C PRO A 131 -21.34 -13.73 18.00
N ILE A 132 -20.06 -13.38 18.13
CA ILE A 132 -19.59 -12.47 19.19
C ILE A 132 -20.15 -11.06 19.02
N ARG A 133 -20.26 -10.58 17.76
CA ARG A 133 -20.84 -9.30 17.45
C ARG A 133 -22.36 -9.31 17.68
N GLN A 134 -23.05 -10.34 17.22
CA GLN A 134 -24.49 -10.56 17.47
C GLN A 134 -24.79 -10.56 18.97
N PHE A 135 -23.98 -11.27 19.77
CA PHE A 135 -24.15 -11.31 21.21
C PHE A 135 -23.93 -9.94 21.89
N ALA A 136 -22.92 -9.19 21.45
CA ALA A 136 -22.60 -7.87 22.02
C ALA A 136 -23.67 -6.81 21.73
N GLU A 137 -24.31 -6.89 20.55
CA GLU A 137 -25.33 -5.92 20.10
C GLU A 137 -26.77 -6.40 20.38
N GLU A 138 -26.93 -7.61 20.93
CA GLU A 138 -28.25 -8.23 21.14
C GLU A 138 -29.07 -8.40 19.85
N TRP A 139 -28.36 -8.63 18.72
CA TRP A 139 -28.99 -8.84 17.41
C TRP A 139 -29.21 -10.33 17.17
N ASP A 140 -30.35 -10.68 16.56
CA ASP A 140 -30.55 -11.99 15.99
C ASP A 140 -30.25 -12.00 14.47
N LEU A 141 -29.96 -13.16 13.94
CA LEU A 141 -29.58 -13.32 12.54
C LEU A 141 -30.69 -12.89 11.58
N ASP A 142 -31.94 -13.20 11.89
CA ASP A 142 -33.09 -12.89 11.01
C ASP A 142 -33.26 -11.39 10.90
N TRP A 143 -33.07 -10.65 11.99
CA TRP A 143 -33.08 -9.18 11.98
C TRP A 143 -31.93 -8.64 11.10
N ILE A 144 -30.69 -9.17 11.23
CA ILE A 144 -29.55 -8.75 10.41
C ILE A 144 -29.84 -8.98 8.92
N ILE A 145 -30.41 -10.12 8.56
CA ILE A 145 -30.79 -10.46 7.18
C ILE A 145 -31.82 -9.46 6.65
N GLU A 146 -32.87 -9.18 7.41
CA GLU A 146 -33.93 -8.26 7.01
C GLU A 146 -33.39 -6.84 6.79
N GLN A 147 -32.59 -6.30 7.75
CA GLN A 147 -31.99 -4.97 7.64
C GLN A 147 -31.04 -4.89 6.43
N SER A 148 -30.22 -5.91 6.23
CA SER A 148 -29.30 -5.97 5.08
C SER A 148 -30.04 -5.96 3.76
N ALA A 149 -31.01 -6.85 3.57
CA ALA A 149 -31.79 -6.92 2.35
C ALA A 149 -32.60 -5.64 2.07
N LYS A 150 -33.14 -4.99 3.13
CA LYS A 150 -33.84 -3.71 3.00
C LYS A 150 -32.89 -2.60 2.55
N ALA A 151 -31.72 -2.49 3.18
CA ALA A 151 -30.73 -1.46 2.87
C ALA A 151 -30.19 -1.62 1.42
N VAL A 152 -29.86 -2.84 1.01
CA VAL A 152 -29.39 -3.13 -0.35
C VAL A 152 -30.46 -2.78 -1.38
N ARG A 153 -31.72 -3.24 -1.19
CA ARG A 153 -32.83 -2.86 -2.09
C ARG A 153 -33.05 -1.37 -2.16
N PHE A 154 -32.92 -0.67 -1.04
CA PHE A 154 -33.09 0.79 -1.02
C PHE A 154 -32.04 1.49 -1.88
N ALA A 155 -30.76 1.13 -1.76
CA ALA A 155 -29.67 1.68 -2.58
C ALA A 155 -29.86 1.34 -4.06
N VAL A 156 -30.08 0.07 -4.39
CA VAL A 156 -30.22 -0.44 -5.77
C VAL A 156 -31.44 0.20 -6.47
N SER A 157 -32.59 0.34 -5.77
CA SER A 157 -33.78 0.99 -6.35
C SER A 157 -33.58 2.48 -6.66
N ASN A 158 -32.55 3.10 -6.09
CA ASN A 158 -32.14 4.48 -6.39
C ASN A 158 -30.94 4.56 -7.37
N GLY A 159 -30.60 3.45 -8.05
CA GLY A 159 -29.54 3.41 -9.07
C GLY A 159 -28.12 3.39 -8.52
N ILE A 160 -27.93 3.04 -7.25
CA ILE A 160 -26.63 2.96 -6.59
C ILE A 160 -26.16 1.50 -6.59
N PRO A 161 -24.97 1.18 -7.15
CA PRO A 161 -24.38 -0.13 -6.99
C PRO A 161 -23.98 -0.37 -5.53
N VAL A 162 -24.08 -1.61 -5.08
CA VAL A 162 -23.84 -1.96 -3.68
C VAL A 162 -22.75 -3.02 -3.57
N MET A 163 -21.74 -2.72 -2.75
CA MET A 163 -20.90 -3.71 -2.11
C MET A 163 -21.48 -4.00 -0.72
N TYR A 164 -21.89 -5.24 -0.48
CA TYR A 164 -22.38 -5.65 0.84
C TYR A 164 -21.23 -6.21 1.67
N VAL A 165 -20.97 -5.61 2.82
CA VAL A 165 -19.83 -5.89 3.69
C VAL A 165 -20.32 -6.54 4.99
N THR A 166 -19.80 -7.74 5.30
CA THR A 166 -20.00 -8.31 6.63
C THR A 166 -18.79 -8.08 7.50
N GLU A 167 -18.92 -7.23 8.55
CA GLU A 167 -17.85 -7.07 9.53
C GLU A 167 -17.63 -8.40 10.27
N ASP A 168 -16.36 -8.70 10.54
CA ASP A 168 -15.92 -9.87 11.30
C ASP A 168 -16.35 -11.21 10.68
N THR A 169 -16.35 -11.27 9.35
CA THR A 169 -16.71 -12.45 8.56
C THR A 169 -15.84 -13.65 8.92
N THR A 170 -14.56 -13.41 9.19
CA THR A 170 -13.58 -14.48 9.48
C THR A 170 -13.84 -15.24 10.78
N ARG A 171 -14.77 -14.74 11.62
CA ARG A 171 -15.24 -15.41 12.84
C ARG A 171 -16.74 -15.74 12.81
N ALA A 172 -17.40 -15.51 11.67
CA ALA A 172 -18.81 -15.89 11.47
C ALA A 172 -18.96 -17.36 11.08
N LYS A 173 -20.14 -17.92 11.33
CA LYS A 173 -20.42 -19.31 10.97
C LYS A 173 -20.77 -19.41 9.47
N PRO A 174 -20.35 -20.49 8.79
CA PRO A 174 -20.64 -20.69 7.37
C PRO A 174 -22.14 -20.58 7.03
N GLU A 175 -23.01 -21.15 7.85
CA GLU A 175 -24.45 -21.10 7.65
C GLU A 175 -25.05 -19.68 7.79
N ASP A 176 -24.47 -18.84 8.64
CA ASP A 176 -24.88 -17.45 8.80
C ASP A 176 -24.40 -16.60 7.59
N ILE A 177 -23.16 -16.80 7.16
CA ILE A 177 -22.59 -16.18 5.96
C ILE A 177 -23.43 -16.53 4.72
N GLU A 178 -23.78 -17.80 4.53
CA GLU A 178 -24.60 -18.25 3.40
C GLU A 178 -25.94 -17.52 3.35
N LYS A 179 -26.65 -17.43 4.48
CA LYS A 179 -27.94 -16.73 4.56
C LYS A 179 -27.82 -15.24 4.27
N LEU A 180 -26.84 -14.56 4.89
CA LEU A 180 -26.61 -13.12 4.74
C LEU A 180 -26.28 -12.76 3.28
N TYR A 181 -25.32 -13.48 2.68
CA TYR A 181 -24.89 -13.18 1.32
C TYR A 181 -25.95 -13.54 0.29
N THR A 182 -26.69 -14.66 0.48
CA THR A 182 -27.83 -14.97 -0.38
C THR A 182 -28.85 -13.84 -0.36
N ALA A 183 -29.23 -13.36 0.83
CA ALA A 183 -30.21 -12.29 0.96
C ALA A 183 -29.74 -10.95 0.33
N ALA A 184 -28.45 -10.63 0.46
CA ALA A 184 -27.87 -9.43 -0.15
C ALA A 184 -27.82 -9.54 -1.69
N ILE A 185 -27.41 -10.70 -2.23
CA ILE A 185 -27.37 -10.96 -3.69
C ILE A 185 -28.79 -10.90 -4.26
N ASP A 186 -29.76 -11.55 -3.64
CA ASP A 186 -31.17 -11.52 -4.04
C ASP A 186 -31.77 -10.09 -3.96
N ALA A 187 -31.25 -9.26 -3.07
CA ALA A 187 -31.62 -7.84 -2.97
C ALA A 187 -30.94 -6.95 -4.03
N GLY A 188 -29.97 -7.47 -4.78
CA GLY A 188 -29.29 -6.80 -5.89
C GLY A 188 -27.86 -6.30 -5.60
N ALA A 189 -27.19 -6.80 -4.55
CA ALA A 189 -25.78 -6.48 -4.32
C ALA A 189 -24.91 -6.92 -5.50
N ALA A 190 -24.07 -6.04 -5.99
CA ALA A 190 -23.14 -6.29 -7.10
C ALA A 190 -21.82 -6.91 -6.62
N ARG A 191 -21.47 -6.69 -5.35
CA ARG A 191 -20.25 -7.19 -4.71
C ARG A 191 -20.54 -7.66 -3.29
N ILE A 192 -19.77 -8.65 -2.86
CA ILE A 192 -19.78 -9.19 -1.50
C ILE A 192 -18.37 -9.02 -0.92
N CYS A 193 -18.24 -8.33 0.19
CA CYS A 193 -16.95 -8.13 0.86
C CYS A 193 -16.84 -8.99 2.11
N ILE A 194 -15.78 -9.77 2.15
CA ILE A 194 -15.35 -10.58 3.30
C ILE A 194 -14.40 -9.71 4.13
N ALA A 195 -14.82 -9.31 5.34
CA ALA A 195 -13.96 -8.49 6.18
C ALA A 195 -13.31 -9.30 7.33
N ASP A 196 -11.98 -9.29 7.35
CA ASP A 196 -11.16 -9.69 8.48
C ASP A 196 -10.94 -8.50 9.42
N THR A 197 -12.04 -8.00 9.96
CA THR A 197 -12.16 -6.74 10.70
C THR A 197 -11.19 -6.62 11.88
N VAL A 198 -10.80 -7.74 12.48
CA VAL A 198 -9.91 -7.76 13.65
C VAL A 198 -8.57 -8.47 13.38
N GLY A 199 -8.21 -8.64 12.12
CA GLY A 199 -6.96 -9.29 11.73
C GLY A 199 -6.82 -10.70 12.29
N HIS A 200 -7.93 -11.46 12.37
CA HIS A 200 -7.96 -12.79 12.96
C HIS A 200 -7.42 -13.88 12.05
N ALA A 201 -7.61 -13.74 10.75
CA ALA A 201 -7.31 -14.77 9.78
C ALA A 201 -5.81 -15.08 9.69
N THR A 202 -5.53 -16.33 9.39
CA THR A 202 -4.25 -16.77 8.81
C THR A 202 -4.42 -16.91 7.30
N PRO A 203 -3.35 -17.06 6.51
CA PRO A 203 -3.47 -17.29 5.07
C PRO A 203 -4.36 -18.49 4.70
N TRP A 204 -4.34 -19.54 5.52
CA TRP A 204 -5.27 -20.69 5.35
C TRP A 204 -6.71 -20.30 5.64
N GLY A 205 -6.95 -19.52 6.70
CA GLY A 205 -8.28 -19.02 7.04
C GLY A 205 -8.84 -18.12 5.95
N ALA A 206 -8.03 -17.21 5.42
CA ALA A 206 -8.38 -16.36 4.29
C ALA A 206 -8.76 -17.19 3.05
N ARG A 207 -7.92 -18.16 2.64
CA ARG A 207 -8.25 -19.08 1.55
C ARG A 207 -9.55 -19.84 1.78
N ASN A 208 -9.77 -20.34 2.99
CA ASN A 208 -10.94 -21.15 3.31
C ASN A 208 -12.24 -20.36 3.17
N VAL A 209 -12.29 -19.16 3.78
CA VAL A 209 -13.50 -18.33 3.72
C VAL A 209 -13.75 -17.77 2.32
N VAL A 210 -12.70 -17.34 1.60
CA VAL A 210 -12.85 -16.84 0.23
C VAL A 210 -13.32 -17.96 -0.72
N ARG A 211 -12.75 -19.17 -0.65
CA ARG A 211 -13.22 -20.32 -1.45
C ARG A 211 -14.67 -20.68 -1.15
N PHE A 212 -15.05 -20.66 0.13
CA PHE A 212 -16.44 -20.90 0.52
C PHE A 212 -17.38 -19.87 -0.08
N VAL A 213 -17.06 -18.57 0.07
CA VAL A 213 -17.87 -17.47 -0.45
C VAL A 213 -17.88 -17.47 -1.98
N ARG A 214 -16.74 -17.73 -2.64
CA ARG A 214 -16.68 -17.79 -4.11
C ARG A 214 -17.61 -18.91 -4.64
N ALA A 215 -17.55 -20.10 -4.03
CA ALA A 215 -18.42 -21.20 -4.42
C ALA A 215 -19.92 -20.88 -4.19
N LEU A 216 -20.23 -20.17 -3.11
CA LEU A 216 -21.58 -19.69 -2.81
C LEU A 216 -22.06 -18.71 -3.87
N VAL A 217 -21.26 -17.68 -4.16
CA VAL A 217 -21.59 -16.63 -5.13
C VAL A 217 -21.74 -17.21 -6.54
N ASP A 218 -20.82 -18.09 -6.98
CA ASP A 218 -20.89 -18.73 -8.28
C ASP A 218 -22.16 -19.58 -8.46
N ARG A 219 -22.68 -20.15 -7.37
CA ARG A 219 -23.94 -20.94 -7.37
C ARG A 219 -25.17 -20.03 -7.47
N ILE A 220 -25.17 -18.85 -6.86
CA ILE A 220 -26.32 -17.94 -6.83
C ILE A 220 -26.33 -17.02 -8.05
N ASN A 221 -25.25 -16.28 -8.25
CA ASN A 221 -25.07 -15.37 -9.38
C ASN A 221 -23.58 -15.14 -9.66
N PRO A 222 -22.99 -15.76 -10.69
CA PRO A 222 -21.56 -15.68 -11.00
C PRO A 222 -21.07 -14.28 -11.44
N GLU A 223 -21.98 -13.34 -11.74
CA GLU A 223 -21.63 -11.96 -12.08
C GLU A 223 -21.29 -11.13 -10.83
N VAL A 224 -21.72 -11.57 -9.65
CA VAL A 224 -21.39 -10.90 -8.38
C VAL A 224 -19.91 -11.10 -8.06
N LYS A 225 -19.25 -10.01 -7.67
CA LYS A 225 -17.83 -10.01 -7.33
C LYS A 225 -17.60 -10.32 -5.86
N VAL A 226 -16.40 -10.81 -5.54
CA VAL A 226 -15.97 -11.12 -4.17
C VAL A 226 -14.77 -10.25 -3.81
N ASP A 227 -14.89 -9.52 -2.73
CA ASP A 227 -13.87 -8.62 -2.21
C ASP A 227 -13.28 -9.16 -0.90
N TRP A 228 -12.06 -8.78 -0.61
CA TRP A 228 -11.37 -9.05 0.64
C TRP A 228 -10.87 -7.75 1.27
N HIS A 229 -11.30 -7.51 2.50
CA HIS A 229 -10.82 -6.44 3.37
C HIS A 229 -10.12 -7.03 4.60
N GLY A 230 -8.95 -6.52 4.99
CA GLY A 230 -8.21 -7.11 6.12
C GLY A 230 -7.35 -6.12 6.89
N HIS A 231 -7.29 -6.35 8.22
CA HIS A 231 -6.48 -5.58 9.15
C HIS A 231 -5.19 -6.31 9.56
N GLU A 232 -4.25 -5.53 10.10
CA GLU A 232 -2.88 -5.94 10.44
C GLU A 232 -2.68 -6.35 11.90
N ASP A 233 -3.72 -6.66 12.68
CA ASP A 233 -3.59 -6.96 14.12
C ASP A 233 -2.59 -8.08 14.43
N ARG A 234 -2.37 -9.00 13.49
CA ARG A 234 -1.38 -10.07 13.58
C ARG A 234 -0.21 -9.93 12.60
N GLY A 235 -0.11 -8.80 11.90
CA GLY A 235 0.93 -8.58 10.89
C GLY A 235 0.81 -9.49 9.67
N MET A 236 -0.41 -9.89 9.27
CA MET A 236 -0.64 -10.83 8.18
C MET A 236 -1.47 -10.25 7.02
N GLY A 237 -1.76 -8.96 6.99
CA GLY A 237 -2.65 -8.35 6.01
C GLY A 237 -2.20 -8.62 4.58
N VAL A 238 -0.95 -8.33 4.25
CA VAL A 238 -0.41 -8.54 2.89
C VAL A 238 -0.50 -10.01 2.46
N ILE A 239 -0.05 -10.93 3.29
CA ILE A 239 -0.08 -12.36 2.93
C ILE A 239 -1.50 -12.93 2.90
N ASN A 240 -2.42 -12.40 3.71
CA ASN A 240 -3.83 -12.75 3.67
C ASN A 240 -4.51 -12.23 2.39
N CYS A 241 -4.17 -11.02 1.92
CA CYS A 241 -4.63 -10.51 0.62
C CYS A 241 -4.15 -11.40 -0.54
N ILE A 242 -2.87 -11.79 -0.56
CA ILE A 242 -2.34 -12.71 -1.55
C ILE A 242 -3.10 -14.05 -1.51
N ALA A 243 -3.35 -14.58 -0.32
CA ALA A 243 -4.10 -15.82 -0.13
C ALA A 243 -5.57 -15.70 -0.58
N ALA A 244 -6.20 -14.53 -0.40
CA ALA A 244 -7.54 -14.24 -0.86
C ALA A 244 -7.61 -14.15 -2.39
N ILE A 245 -6.64 -13.50 -3.04
CA ILE A 245 -6.51 -13.43 -4.51
C ILE A 245 -6.39 -14.84 -5.09
N GLU A 246 -5.50 -15.68 -4.55
CA GLU A 246 -5.34 -17.08 -4.97
C GLU A 246 -6.62 -17.90 -4.83
N ALA A 247 -7.43 -17.58 -3.82
CA ALA A 247 -8.67 -18.26 -3.53
C ALA A 247 -9.87 -17.78 -4.37
N GLY A 248 -9.72 -16.68 -5.13
CA GLY A 248 -10.72 -16.18 -6.06
C GLY A 248 -11.39 -14.86 -5.67
N ALA A 249 -10.76 -14.06 -4.79
CA ALA A 249 -11.17 -12.67 -4.61
C ALA A 249 -10.92 -11.88 -5.91
N ASP A 250 -11.88 -11.03 -6.28
CA ASP A 250 -11.80 -10.16 -7.46
C ASP A 250 -11.12 -8.82 -7.12
N ARG A 251 -11.37 -8.29 -5.90
CA ARG A 251 -10.82 -7.02 -5.41
C ARG A 251 -10.27 -7.19 -4.00
N VAL A 252 -9.17 -6.53 -3.70
CA VAL A 252 -8.55 -6.49 -2.37
C VAL A 252 -8.40 -5.06 -1.90
N HIS A 253 -8.59 -4.88 -0.60
CA HIS A 253 -8.63 -3.58 0.04
C HIS A 253 -7.34 -3.31 0.82
N GLY A 254 -7.00 -2.04 0.94
CA GLY A 254 -5.87 -1.59 1.73
C GLY A 254 -5.79 -0.08 1.82
N SER A 255 -4.75 0.41 2.48
CA SER A 255 -4.49 1.85 2.61
C SER A 255 -3.00 2.16 2.47
N ALA A 256 -2.67 3.40 2.17
CA ALA A 256 -1.28 3.86 2.13
C ALA A 256 -0.58 3.62 3.47
N ALA A 257 0.58 2.97 3.43
CA ALA A 257 1.35 2.61 4.62
C ALA A 257 0.55 1.83 5.68
N GLY A 258 -0.58 1.24 5.30
CA GLY A 258 -1.43 0.47 6.19
C GLY A 258 -2.11 1.29 7.29
N ILE A 259 -2.27 2.62 7.15
CA ILE A 259 -2.99 3.39 8.16
C ILE A 259 -4.44 2.92 8.31
N GLY A 260 -5.01 3.01 9.52
CA GLY A 260 -6.39 2.57 9.79
C GLY A 260 -6.66 2.30 11.26
N GLU A 261 -7.81 1.75 11.52
CA GLU A 261 -8.26 1.36 12.86
C GLU A 261 -7.24 0.46 13.58
N ARG A 262 -7.02 0.69 14.88
CA ARG A 262 -6.06 -0.02 15.76
C ARG A 262 -4.63 0.03 15.22
N VAL A 263 -4.12 -1.08 14.66
CA VAL A 263 -2.78 -1.19 14.06
C VAL A 263 -2.78 -0.94 12.56
N GLY A 264 -3.96 -0.79 11.96
CA GLY A 264 -4.14 -0.42 10.56
C GLY A 264 -4.68 -1.53 9.67
N ASN A 265 -4.79 -1.17 8.39
CA ASN A 265 -5.23 -2.01 7.28
C ASN A 265 -4.05 -2.70 6.60
N THR A 266 -4.33 -3.59 5.65
CA THR A 266 -3.31 -4.06 4.72
C THR A 266 -2.62 -2.87 4.06
N PRO A 267 -1.27 -2.77 4.14
CA PRO A 267 -0.55 -1.71 3.44
C PRO A 267 -0.61 -1.95 1.91
N MET A 268 -1.42 -1.12 1.22
CA MET A 268 -1.66 -1.21 -0.22
C MET A 268 -0.35 -1.12 -1.01
N ASP A 269 0.53 -0.24 -0.59
CA ASP A 269 1.83 -0.02 -1.22
C ASP A 269 2.70 -1.29 -1.19
N ILE A 270 2.79 -1.98 -0.05
CA ILE A 270 3.55 -3.22 0.09
C ILE A 270 2.86 -4.37 -0.66
N LEU A 271 1.53 -4.42 -0.65
CA LEU A 271 0.78 -5.41 -1.41
C LEU A 271 1.06 -5.28 -2.91
N MET A 272 0.94 -4.07 -3.47
CA MET A 272 1.19 -3.82 -4.89
C MET A 272 2.64 -4.11 -5.29
N VAL A 273 3.62 -3.78 -4.44
CA VAL A 273 5.04 -4.14 -4.66
C VAL A 273 5.20 -5.66 -4.79
N ASN A 274 4.62 -6.44 -3.86
CA ASN A 274 4.72 -7.90 -3.90
C ASN A 274 4.04 -8.47 -5.15
N LEU A 275 2.83 -8.03 -5.48
CA LEU A 275 2.11 -8.51 -6.67
C LEU A 275 2.84 -8.15 -7.97
N LYS A 276 3.50 -6.99 -8.03
CA LYS A 276 4.35 -6.59 -9.16
C LYS A 276 5.57 -7.50 -9.29
N LEU A 277 6.25 -7.80 -8.19
CA LEU A 277 7.41 -8.71 -8.17
C LEU A 277 7.02 -10.16 -8.50
N MET A 278 5.81 -10.59 -8.11
CA MET A 278 5.24 -11.88 -8.50
C MET A 278 4.80 -11.93 -9.99
N GLY A 279 4.81 -10.80 -10.69
CA GLY A 279 4.33 -10.71 -12.07
C GLY A 279 2.81 -10.87 -12.21
N TRP A 280 2.05 -10.59 -11.14
CA TRP A 280 0.59 -10.70 -11.15
C TRP A 280 -0.10 -9.42 -11.62
N ILE A 281 0.58 -8.28 -11.52
CA ILE A 281 0.10 -6.98 -12.00
C ILE A 281 1.17 -6.27 -12.85
N ASP A 282 0.72 -5.40 -13.75
CA ASP A 282 1.60 -4.63 -14.65
C ASP A 282 1.57 -3.12 -14.39
N ASN A 283 0.92 -2.67 -13.32
CA ASN A 283 0.81 -1.26 -12.94
C ASN A 283 2.17 -0.55 -12.95
N ASP A 284 2.20 0.72 -13.36
CA ASP A 284 3.34 1.60 -13.10
C ASP A 284 3.28 2.06 -11.64
N LEU A 285 4.27 1.65 -10.86
CA LEU A 285 4.35 1.92 -9.44
C LEU A 285 5.41 2.97 -9.07
N THR A 286 5.89 3.73 -10.06
CA THR A 286 6.94 4.75 -9.83
C THR A 286 6.45 5.93 -9.00
N ALA A 287 5.13 6.15 -8.90
CA ALA A 287 4.53 7.18 -8.05
C ALA A 287 4.25 6.71 -6.60
N LEU A 288 4.41 5.41 -6.27
CA LEU A 288 4.20 4.89 -4.91
C LEU A 288 5.02 5.60 -3.82
N PRO A 289 6.31 5.89 -4.02
CA PRO A 289 7.10 6.59 -3.00
C PRO A 289 6.53 7.96 -2.64
N ASP A 290 6.06 8.71 -3.62
CA ASP A 290 5.46 10.04 -3.41
C ASP A 290 4.08 9.91 -2.75
N TYR A 291 3.29 8.92 -3.14
CA TYR A 291 2.00 8.62 -2.52
C TYR A 291 2.16 8.33 -1.02
N VAL A 292 2.99 7.36 -0.66
CA VAL A 292 3.22 6.94 0.73
C VAL A 292 3.79 8.10 1.58
N LYS A 293 4.79 8.81 1.05
CA LYS A 293 5.37 9.97 1.75
C LYS A 293 4.38 11.11 1.93
N HIS A 294 3.54 11.37 0.92
CA HIS A 294 2.52 12.40 1.02
C HIS A 294 1.50 12.06 2.10
N VAL A 295 0.94 10.83 2.09
CA VAL A 295 -0.01 10.38 3.11
C VAL A 295 0.60 10.45 4.50
N SER A 296 1.80 9.88 4.70
CA SER A 296 2.52 9.94 5.99
C SER A 296 2.66 11.37 6.51
N ARG A 297 3.04 12.30 5.64
CA ARG A 297 3.23 13.71 5.99
C ARG A 297 1.92 14.41 6.37
N VAL A 298 0.86 14.24 5.56
CA VAL A 298 -0.39 15.01 5.75
C VAL A 298 -1.28 14.42 6.84
N THR A 299 -1.15 13.13 7.13
CA THR A 299 -1.81 12.48 8.27
C THR A 299 -1.04 12.59 9.57
N ASN A 300 0.20 13.09 9.52
CA ASN A 300 1.12 13.16 10.65
C ASN A 300 1.43 11.79 11.27
N VAL A 301 1.38 10.73 10.48
CA VAL A 301 1.78 9.37 10.87
C VAL A 301 3.14 9.07 10.22
N PRO A 302 4.27 9.18 10.95
CA PRO A 302 5.59 9.03 10.36
C PRO A 302 5.84 7.56 9.95
N LEU A 303 6.47 7.39 8.79
CA LEU A 303 6.99 6.08 8.40
C LEU A 303 8.20 5.72 9.27
N ASP A 304 8.26 4.45 9.72
CA ASP A 304 9.48 3.91 10.33
C ASP A 304 10.62 3.93 9.31
N ASP A 305 11.84 4.26 9.74
CA ASP A 305 13.02 4.28 8.87
C ASP A 305 13.25 2.92 8.17
N ARG A 306 12.81 1.82 8.79
CA ARG A 306 12.93 0.43 8.28
C ARG A 306 11.67 -0.04 7.55
N TYR A 307 10.69 0.84 7.32
CA TYR A 307 9.49 0.45 6.59
C TYR A 307 9.89 -0.13 5.22
N PRO A 308 9.39 -1.32 4.86
CA PRO A 308 9.82 -1.97 3.62
C PRO A 308 9.65 -1.05 2.42
N VAL A 309 10.63 -1.02 1.53
CA VAL A 309 10.66 -0.26 0.27
C VAL A 309 10.66 1.27 0.43
N PHE A 310 9.82 1.85 1.29
CA PHE A 310 9.57 3.31 1.35
C PHE A 310 10.18 3.99 2.58
N GLY A 311 10.65 3.23 3.56
CA GLY A 311 11.40 3.75 4.71
C GLY A 311 12.76 4.29 4.30
N ARG A 312 13.30 5.19 5.09
CA ARG A 312 14.59 5.86 4.80
C ARG A 312 15.74 4.88 4.55
N ASP A 313 15.77 3.76 5.28
CA ASP A 313 16.88 2.81 5.24
C ASP A 313 16.72 1.69 4.19
N ALA A 314 15.58 1.60 3.50
CA ALA A 314 15.23 0.48 2.64
C ALA A 314 16.28 0.18 1.54
N PHE A 315 16.91 1.22 0.98
CA PHE A 315 17.91 1.09 -0.09
C PHE A 315 19.26 1.72 0.26
N ARG A 316 19.53 1.98 1.55
CA ARG A 316 20.78 2.54 2.04
C ARG A 316 21.75 1.45 2.44
N THR A 317 22.95 1.48 1.88
CA THR A 317 23.98 0.47 2.12
C THR A 317 25.24 1.10 2.72
N GLY A 318 25.45 0.91 4.04
CA GLY A 318 26.62 1.37 4.77
C GLY A 318 27.73 0.32 4.93
N THR A 319 27.46 -0.97 4.66
CA THR A 319 28.41 -2.08 4.81
C THR A 319 29.31 -2.19 3.60
N GLY A 320 30.65 -2.19 3.82
CA GLY A 320 31.63 -2.14 2.75
C GLY A 320 31.55 -3.26 1.71
N VAL A 321 31.26 -4.51 2.15
CA VAL A 321 31.16 -5.65 1.23
C VAL A 321 29.96 -5.51 0.28
N HIS A 322 28.80 -5.10 0.81
CA HIS A 322 27.58 -4.92 0.04
C HIS A 322 27.72 -3.74 -0.93
N ALA A 323 28.22 -2.60 -0.43
CA ALA A 323 28.48 -1.42 -1.23
C ALA A 323 29.46 -1.73 -2.38
N ALA A 324 30.56 -2.44 -2.10
CA ALA A 324 31.53 -2.80 -3.13
C ALA A 324 30.93 -3.61 -4.27
N ALA A 325 29.97 -4.50 -3.99
CA ALA A 325 29.30 -5.28 -5.03
C ALA A 325 28.37 -4.40 -5.89
N ILE A 326 27.60 -3.51 -5.27
CA ILE A 326 26.74 -2.55 -6.00
C ILE A 326 27.60 -1.63 -6.88
N ILE A 327 28.70 -1.09 -6.34
CA ILE A 327 29.64 -0.24 -7.07
C ILE A 327 30.25 -0.98 -8.27
N LYS A 328 30.64 -2.24 -8.08
CA LYS A 328 31.17 -3.07 -9.18
C LYS A 328 30.12 -3.32 -10.27
N ALA A 329 28.86 -3.55 -9.89
CA ALA A 329 27.76 -3.70 -10.81
C ALA A 329 27.53 -2.42 -11.64
N ARG A 330 27.52 -1.26 -11.01
CA ARG A 330 27.41 0.05 -11.69
C ARG A 330 28.59 0.29 -12.65
N LYS A 331 29.83 -0.04 -12.24
CA LYS A 331 31.01 0.06 -13.11
C LYS A 331 30.95 -0.86 -14.35
N LYS A 332 30.15 -1.94 -14.30
CA LYS A 332 29.85 -2.77 -15.48
C LYS A 332 28.78 -2.17 -16.38
N GLY A 333 28.19 -1.03 -16.03
CA GLY A 333 27.09 -0.39 -16.76
C GLY A 333 25.76 -1.15 -16.65
N SER A 334 25.56 -1.92 -15.59
CA SER A 334 24.37 -2.73 -15.39
C SER A 334 23.56 -2.28 -14.16
N ASP A 335 22.59 -1.42 -14.39
CA ASP A 335 21.63 -0.99 -13.35
C ASP A 335 20.80 -2.17 -12.86
N TRP A 336 20.43 -3.10 -13.74
CA TRP A 336 19.74 -4.33 -13.38
C TRP A 336 20.48 -5.11 -12.30
N LEU A 337 21.81 -5.27 -12.47
CA LEU A 337 22.65 -5.99 -11.50
C LEU A 337 22.84 -5.20 -10.21
N ALA A 338 23.03 -3.87 -10.32
CA ALA A 338 23.20 -3.00 -9.15
C ALA A 338 21.97 -3.01 -8.24
N ASP A 339 20.77 -3.05 -8.82
CA ASP A 339 19.50 -3.07 -8.09
C ASP A 339 19.20 -4.43 -7.43
N ARG A 340 19.85 -5.50 -7.87
CA ARG A 340 19.50 -6.87 -7.41
C ARG A 340 20.60 -7.57 -6.61
N VAL A 341 21.84 -7.13 -6.72
CA VAL A 341 22.98 -7.87 -6.12
C VAL A 341 22.91 -7.97 -4.59
N TYR A 342 22.25 -7.00 -3.93
CA TYR A 342 22.01 -6.97 -2.49
C TYR A 342 20.60 -6.47 -2.12
N SER A 343 19.65 -6.58 -3.01
CA SER A 343 18.25 -6.22 -2.73
C SER A 343 17.30 -7.20 -3.40
N GLY A 344 16.33 -7.72 -2.66
CA GLY A 344 15.22 -8.52 -3.20
C GLY A 344 14.18 -7.66 -3.92
N VAL A 345 14.19 -6.34 -3.70
CA VAL A 345 13.33 -5.37 -4.37
C VAL A 345 14.21 -4.48 -5.25
N PRO A 346 14.04 -4.48 -6.58
CA PRO A 346 14.78 -3.59 -7.47
C PRO A 346 14.31 -2.13 -7.28
N ALA A 347 15.16 -1.27 -6.73
CA ALA A 347 14.81 0.11 -6.41
C ALA A 347 14.28 0.89 -7.64
N GLY A 348 14.94 0.74 -8.78
CA GLY A 348 14.57 1.44 -10.03
C GLY A 348 13.19 1.08 -10.56
N MET A 349 12.67 -0.11 -10.24
CA MET A 349 11.30 -0.52 -10.63
C MET A 349 10.22 0.34 -9.97
N PHE A 350 10.55 0.96 -8.85
CA PHE A 350 9.64 1.79 -8.03
C PHE A 350 10.05 3.26 -7.98
N GLY A 351 10.85 3.74 -8.95
CA GLY A 351 11.29 5.14 -8.99
C GLY A 351 12.32 5.52 -7.91
N LEU A 352 12.96 4.52 -7.29
CA LEU A 352 13.95 4.68 -6.22
C LEU A 352 15.35 4.26 -6.71
N GLN A 353 16.36 4.41 -5.87
CA GLN A 353 17.73 4.03 -6.20
C GLN A 353 18.49 3.50 -5.00
N GLN A 354 19.50 2.67 -5.26
CA GLN A 354 20.46 2.23 -4.24
C GLN A 354 21.34 3.41 -3.80
N ILE A 355 21.48 3.60 -2.49
CA ILE A 355 22.28 4.67 -1.88
C ILE A 355 23.47 4.03 -1.17
N ILE A 356 24.67 4.54 -1.44
CA ILE A 356 25.91 4.08 -0.79
C ILE A 356 26.27 5.10 0.29
N GLU A 357 26.33 4.63 1.52
CA GLU A 357 26.60 5.44 2.70
C GLU A 357 28.03 5.31 3.17
N VAL A 358 28.54 6.38 3.80
CA VAL A 358 29.87 6.42 4.45
C VAL A 358 29.68 6.45 5.96
N GLY A 359 30.21 5.46 6.68
CA GLY A 359 30.05 5.35 8.13
C GLY A 359 30.95 4.27 8.72
N PRO A 360 30.81 3.92 10.01
CA PRO A 360 31.75 3.06 10.72
C PRO A 360 31.94 1.66 10.09
N MET A 361 30.93 1.17 9.39
CA MET A 361 30.97 -0.15 8.74
C MET A 361 31.36 -0.10 7.25
N CYS A 362 31.65 1.09 6.70
CA CYS A 362 32.00 1.24 5.28
C CYS A 362 33.37 0.66 4.94
N GLY A 363 33.59 0.35 3.66
CA GLY A 363 34.89 0.13 3.06
C GLY A 363 35.41 1.41 2.39
N LEU A 364 36.68 1.43 2.03
CA LEU A 364 37.26 2.55 1.28
C LEU A 364 36.52 2.80 -0.06
N SER A 365 35.96 1.75 -0.66
CA SER A 365 35.18 1.86 -1.89
C SER A 365 33.94 2.72 -1.72
N ASN A 366 33.32 2.76 -0.54
CA ASN A 366 32.18 3.63 -0.26
C ASN A 366 32.61 5.11 -0.33
N VAL A 367 33.77 5.42 0.25
CA VAL A 367 34.33 6.80 0.25
C VAL A 367 34.66 7.24 -1.16
N ILE A 368 35.39 6.38 -1.92
CA ILE A 368 35.75 6.66 -3.31
C ILE A 368 34.50 6.89 -4.16
N TYR A 369 33.48 6.07 -3.97
CA TYR A 369 32.20 6.20 -4.67
C TYR A 369 31.51 7.54 -4.33
N TRP A 370 31.49 7.93 -3.04
CA TRP A 370 30.90 9.20 -2.61
C TRP A 370 31.65 10.40 -3.22
N LEU A 371 32.98 10.37 -3.19
CA LEU A 371 33.82 11.43 -3.81
C LEU A 371 33.53 11.56 -5.30
N ASP A 372 33.46 10.45 -6.03
CA ASP A 372 33.15 10.39 -7.46
C ASP A 372 31.77 10.99 -7.76
N ALA A 373 30.77 10.55 -7.00
CA ALA A 373 29.38 11.00 -7.16
C ALA A 373 29.18 12.51 -6.93
N HIS A 374 30.05 13.11 -6.10
CA HIS A 374 30.02 14.55 -5.80
C HIS A 374 31.06 15.37 -6.59
N GLY A 375 31.75 14.75 -7.56
CA GLY A 375 32.72 15.42 -8.41
C GLY A 375 34.01 15.85 -7.70
N TYR A 376 34.34 15.21 -6.58
CA TYR A 376 35.58 15.46 -5.86
C TYR A 376 36.75 14.60 -6.37
N PRO A 377 38.01 15.04 -6.19
CA PRO A 377 39.18 14.24 -6.54
C PRO A 377 39.23 12.98 -5.69
N GLN A 378 39.55 11.83 -6.33
CA GLN A 378 39.67 10.52 -5.66
C GLN A 378 41.11 10.30 -5.16
N GLU A 379 41.70 11.33 -4.54
CA GLU A 379 43.08 11.22 -4.03
C GLU A 379 43.13 10.33 -2.79
N GLU A 380 44.16 9.51 -2.72
CA GLU A 380 44.32 8.51 -1.64
C GLU A 380 44.38 9.15 -0.26
N SER A 381 45.05 10.31 -0.15
CA SER A 381 45.12 11.08 1.10
C SER A 381 43.74 11.54 1.59
N LEU A 382 42.93 12.14 0.71
CA LEU A 382 41.56 12.57 1.01
C LEU A 382 40.65 11.38 1.34
N ALA A 383 40.72 10.32 0.52
CA ALA A 383 39.90 9.14 0.75
C ALA A 383 40.24 8.47 2.09
N THR A 384 41.55 8.44 2.46
CA THR A 384 41.96 7.92 3.75
C THR A 384 41.48 8.78 4.92
N GLU A 385 41.54 10.10 4.82
CA GLU A 385 41.09 11.01 5.87
C GLU A 385 39.58 10.82 6.14
N ILE A 386 38.75 10.83 5.09
CA ILE A 386 37.30 10.55 5.21
C ILE A 386 37.05 9.15 5.79
N PHE A 387 37.83 8.15 5.36
CA PHE A 387 37.70 6.78 5.86
C PHE A 387 38.01 6.70 7.36
N GLN A 388 39.06 7.36 7.83
CA GLN A 388 39.37 7.42 9.27
C GLN A 388 38.30 8.15 10.07
N LEU A 389 37.79 9.28 9.54
CA LEU A 389 36.64 9.97 10.13
C LEU A 389 35.44 9.03 10.27
N ALA A 390 35.12 8.29 9.20
CA ALA A 390 34.02 7.32 9.21
C ALA A 390 34.24 6.20 10.24
N LYS A 391 35.49 5.68 10.35
CA LYS A 391 35.82 4.61 11.31
C LYS A 391 35.74 5.07 12.77
N SER A 392 35.94 6.34 13.04
CA SER A 392 35.80 6.91 14.39
C SER A 392 34.37 7.31 14.73
N ALA A 393 33.46 7.35 13.76
CA ALA A 393 32.06 7.71 13.96
C ALA A 393 31.25 6.57 14.60
N THR A 394 30.14 6.92 15.24
CA THR A 394 29.18 5.95 15.81
C THR A 394 27.94 5.74 14.94
N ARG A 395 27.84 6.52 13.84
CA ARG A 395 26.74 6.47 12.86
C ARG A 395 27.26 6.78 11.46
N VAL A 396 26.42 6.65 10.47
CA VAL A 396 26.65 7.14 9.12
C VAL A 396 26.88 8.67 9.17
N LEU A 397 27.89 9.14 8.45
CA LEU A 397 28.21 10.55 8.32
C LEU A 397 27.16 11.25 7.45
N THR A 398 26.84 12.49 7.77
CA THR A 398 25.99 13.32 6.91
C THR A 398 26.81 13.86 5.73
N ASP A 399 26.12 14.23 4.65
CA ASP A 399 26.78 14.91 3.52
C ASP A 399 27.52 16.17 3.95
N GLU A 400 26.96 16.94 4.89
CA GLU A 400 27.61 18.12 5.45
C GLU A 400 28.94 17.78 6.15
N GLU A 401 29.00 16.72 6.94
CA GLU A 401 30.24 16.27 7.59
C GLU A 401 31.30 15.83 6.55
N LEU A 402 30.86 15.16 5.49
CA LEU A 402 31.73 14.74 4.41
C LEU A 402 32.25 15.93 3.60
N HIS A 403 31.39 16.88 3.22
CA HIS A 403 31.77 18.11 2.53
C HIS A 403 32.75 18.94 3.37
N ASN A 404 32.50 19.08 4.68
CA ASN A 404 33.40 19.80 5.59
C ASN A 404 34.79 19.14 5.68
N CYS A 405 34.84 17.80 5.64
CA CYS A 405 36.13 17.08 5.60
C CYS A 405 36.90 17.39 4.30
N VAL A 406 36.21 17.35 3.15
CA VAL A 406 36.82 17.69 1.85
C VAL A 406 37.36 19.16 1.86
N GLN A 407 36.58 20.11 2.35
CA GLN A 407 36.98 21.50 2.40
C GLN A 407 38.25 21.69 3.25
N LYS A 408 38.31 21.12 4.44
CA LYS A 408 39.49 21.18 5.30
C LYS A 408 40.73 20.59 4.63
N TRP A 409 40.58 19.47 3.97
CA TRP A 409 41.67 18.84 3.24
C TRP A 409 42.16 19.72 2.09
N GLN A 410 41.27 20.38 1.33
CA GLN A 410 41.63 21.31 0.26
C GLN A 410 42.42 22.52 0.80
N GLU A 411 41.96 23.12 1.91
CA GLU A 411 42.66 24.25 2.57
C GLU A 411 44.08 23.87 3.02
N THR A 412 44.22 22.69 3.63
CA THR A 412 45.52 22.19 4.10
C THR A 412 46.46 21.92 2.94
N THR A 413 45.97 21.33 1.86
CA THR A 413 46.78 21.03 0.67
C THR A 413 47.23 22.28 -0.05
N GLN A 414 46.38 23.33 -0.13
CA GLN A 414 46.77 24.63 -0.70
C GLN A 414 47.86 25.34 0.13
N HIS A 415 47.74 25.30 1.46
CA HIS A 415 48.76 25.90 2.34
C HIS A 415 50.12 25.19 2.23
N SER A 416 50.10 23.84 2.10
CA SER A 416 51.32 23.06 1.92
C SER A 416 52.00 23.35 0.57
N ALA A 417 51.22 23.55 -0.49
CA ALA A 417 51.76 23.87 -1.83
C ALA A 417 52.39 25.29 -1.86
N LEU A 418 51.83 26.23 -1.12
CA LEU A 418 52.38 27.60 -1.00
C LEU A 418 53.65 27.65 -0.14
N SER A 419 53.75 26.81 0.88
CA SER A 419 54.93 26.75 1.75
C SER A 419 56.15 26.04 1.11
N THR A 420 55.97 25.25 0.08
CA THR A 420 57.04 24.55 -0.66
C THR A 420 57.58 25.37 -1.84
N GLN A 421 56.96 26.54 -2.16
CA GLN A 421 57.40 27.49 -3.20
C GLN A 421 58.23 28.67 -2.66
N ASN A 422 58.40 28.78 -1.34
CA ASN A 422 59.25 29.75 -0.66
C ASN A 422 60.50 29.04 -0.10
#